data_dcfd98fa6bf315ae78311a5380d8638b
#
_entry.id   dcfd98fa6bf315ae78311a5380d8638b
#
_cell.length_a   1.000
_cell.length_b   1.000
_cell.length_c   1.000
_cell.angle_alpha   90.00
_cell.angle_beta   90.00
_cell.angle_gamma   90.00
#
_symmetry.space_group_name_H-M   'P 1'
#
loop_
_entity.id
_entity.type
_entity.pdbx_description
1 polymer ?
#
loop_
_entity_poly.entity_id
_entity_poly.type
_entity_poly.pdbx_seq_one_letter_code
_entity_poly.pdbx_strand_id
1 'polypeptide(L)'
;MQKIEKFLNQYPEKAFFLLLLLALPVFFINLGLLPLFADEPTRANVALEMIISKNYAVPTIGGEYYYNKPPLYNWLLAGLYLLTGNYSEFVTRLPAIVPMFLFAITIFYTVSYFIRDKRIAVLSGLLFLVNGRMLVYDSMLGHIDIFYSWLTFGSFMLIFYFFEKKQWFWLFFTSYFITALTFLCKGLPSVVFQGFTLIALLAYTGNLKKLFSWKHILSGIFCLMIIGAYFLNYYQYNPNLEGYLVTIWAQSSKRTATEFGILATALYMIKFPFEHAGHLFPASLLLLFCFHKSFIPGIKNDRFLKYIAIIFFANIWVYWLSPQTRPRYLLMLYPLLFLIWSHAYYTYRDKLPKTDKAFEWIILGLSILVTMAVPAALFFNLSLYVSLLELKVILIFAMCCVCTWLIYRFKTQKLLGFIGLLLTVRLAFSLFVLPHRAYHKIENYYKAAAIEMGYISKGKPFFFYQYHPGELEIPFHDRLIFYIERTRMEQVKFTEDKVKPGYYFTFDRDLQDPGARLIRTYQDLKFYEVK
;
A
#
# COMPACT_ATOMS: atom_id res chain seq x y z
N MET A 1 28.35 20.05 15.56
CA MET A 1 27.25 20.26 14.59
C MET A 1 27.77 20.56 13.18
N GLN A 2 28.59 21.58 12.95
CA GLN A 2 29.11 21.91 11.60
C GLN A 2 29.83 20.73 10.91
N LYS A 3 30.63 19.93 11.66
CA LYS A 3 31.27 18.72 11.11
C LYS A 3 30.27 17.68 10.64
N ILE A 4 29.18 17.45 11.40
CA ILE A 4 28.09 16.50 11.04
C ILE A 4 27.37 17.00 9.80
N GLU A 5 26.98 18.27 9.77
CA GLU A 5 26.29 18.86 8.63
C GLU A 5 27.16 18.84 7.36
N LYS A 6 28.48 19.14 7.48
CA LYS A 6 29.44 19.01 6.39
C LYS A 6 29.51 17.56 5.88
N PHE A 7 29.56 16.58 6.79
CA PHE A 7 29.57 15.16 6.43
C PHE A 7 28.29 14.74 5.70
N LEU A 8 27.10 15.14 6.18
CA LEU A 8 25.83 14.86 5.54
C LEU A 8 25.69 15.52 4.17
N ASN A 9 26.25 16.73 4.00
CA ASN A 9 26.29 17.39 2.69
C ASN A 9 27.25 16.69 1.71
N GLN A 10 28.38 16.18 2.22
CA GLN A 10 29.36 15.49 1.39
C GLN A 10 28.94 14.06 1.01
N TYR A 11 28.21 13.38 1.89
CA TYR A 11 27.79 11.99 1.72
C TYR A 11 26.28 11.83 1.98
N PRO A 12 25.42 12.46 1.16
CA PRO A 12 23.97 12.39 1.38
C PRO A 12 23.41 10.98 1.31
N GLU A 13 24.01 10.08 0.52
CA GLU A 13 23.63 8.66 0.47
C GLU A 13 23.79 7.96 1.82
N LYS A 14 24.78 8.31 2.62
CA LYS A 14 24.95 7.73 3.97
C LYS A 14 23.81 8.16 4.89
N ALA A 15 23.33 9.40 4.76
CA ALA A 15 22.15 9.87 5.49
C ALA A 15 20.89 9.10 5.09
N PHE A 16 20.73 8.81 3.79
CA PHE A 16 19.61 8.00 3.31
C PHE A 16 19.58 6.61 3.95
N PHE A 17 20.70 5.87 3.84
CA PHE A 17 20.75 4.50 4.38
C PHE A 17 20.69 4.47 5.91
N LEU A 18 21.24 5.46 6.61
CA LEU A 18 21.11 5.58 8.07
C LEU A 18 19.63 5.77 8.47
N LEU A 19 18.93 6.71 7.84
CA LEU A 19 17.52 6.96 8.15
C LEU A 19 16.64 5.77 7.71
N LEU A 20 16.98 5.10 6.61
CA LEU A 20 16.31 3.87 6.18
C LEU A 20 16.48 2.75 7.22
N LEU A 21 17.68 2.57 7.74
CA LEU A 21 17.98 1.59 8.79
C LEU A 21 17.22 1.90 10.09
N LEU A 22 17.19 3.18 10.50
CA LEU A 22 16.40 3.62 11.66
C LEU A 22 14.89 3.45 11.43
N ALA A 23 14.42 3.57 10.20
CA ALA A 23 13.00 3.35 9.87
C ALA A 23 12.59 1.87 9.99
N LEU A 24 13.49 0.89 9.82
CA LEU A 24 13.15 -0.53 9.93
C LEU A 24 12.44 -0.84 11.26
N PRO A 25 13.06 -0.67 12.45
CA PRO A 25 12.37 -0.98 13.70
C PRO A 25 11.10 -0.15 13.89
N VAL A 26 11.08 1.10 13.44
CA VAL A 26 9.94 2.00 13.57
C VAL A 26 8.68 1.46 12.89
N PHE A 27 8.83 0.85 11.72
CA PHE A 27 7.72 0.30 10.95
C PHE A 27 7.39 -1.16 11.28
N PHE A 28 8.36 -1.93 11.80
CA PHE A 28 8.15 -3.34 12.17
C PHE A 28 7.62 -3.54 13.59
N ILE A 29 7.89 -2.61 14.53
CA ILE A 29 7.35 -2.68 15.89
C ILE A 29 5.83 -2.67 15.85
N ASN A 30 5.21 -3.67 16.49
CA ASN A 30 3.76 -3.86 16.57
C ASN A 30 3.05 -4.02 15.21
N LEU A 31 3.77 -4.38 14.14
CA LEU A 31 3.20 -4.59 12.81
C LEU A 31 2.11 -5.67 12.82
N GLY A 32 2.28 -6.74 13.60
CA GLY A 32 1.32 -7.84 13.73
C GLY A 32 0.28 -7.67 14.85
N LEU A 33 0.25 -6.53 15.55
CA LEU A 33 -0.54 -6.39 16.78
C LEU A 33 -2.06 -6.31 16.52
N LEU A 34 -2.45 -5.55 15.48
CA LEU A 34 -3.87 -5.40 15.14
C LEU A 34 -4.37 -6.61 14.35
N PRO A 35 -5.62 -7.06 14.55
CA PRO A 35 -6.27 -8.04 13.68
C PRO A 35 -6.25 -7.58 12.22
N LEU A 36 -6.42 -8.52 11.29
CA LEU A 36 -6.55 -8.20 9.87
C LEU A 36 -7.73 -7.24 9.64
N PHE A 37 -7.52 -6.25 8.78
CA PHE A 37 -8.46 -5.15 8.58
C PHE A 37 -8.57 -4.77 7.09
N ALA A 38 -9.69 -4.16 6.70
CA ALA A 38 -9.99 -3.78 5.31
C ALA A 38 -9.87 -4.97 4.33
N ASP A 39 -9.09 -4.86 3.27
CA ASP A 39 -8.95 -5.91 2.25
C ASP A 39 -7.90 -6.99 2.62
N GLU A 40 -7.24 -6.90 3.81
CA GLU A 40 -6.24 -7.89 4.25
C GLU A 40 -6.83 -9.30 4.44
N PRO A 41 -7.99 -9.47 5.14
CA PRO A 41 -8.59 -10.78 5.36
C PRO A 41 -8.84 -11.52 4.05
N THR A 42 -9.37 -10.83 3.04
CA THR A 42 -9.61 -11.39 1.72
C THR A 42 -8.34 -11.95 1.07
N ARG A 43 -7.21 -11.20 1.18
CA ARG A 43 -5.91 -11.68 0.65
C ARG A 43 -5.37 -12.85 1.44
N ALA A 44 -5.50 -12.78 2.77
CA ALA A 44 -5.04 -13.83 3.68
C ALA A 44 -5.81 -15.14 3.47
N ASN A 45 -7.15 -15.08 3.34
CA ASN A 45 -8.00 -16.23 3.05
C ASN A 45 -7.60 -16.91 1.75
N VAL A 46 -7.57 -16.15 0.64
CA VAL A 46 -7.21 -16.73 -0.65
C VAL A 46 -5.84 -17.42 -0.59
N ALA A 47 -4.85 -16.81 0.05
CA ALA A 47 -3.52 -17.42 0.18
C ALA A 47 -3.55 -18.69 1.07
N LEU A 48 -4.31 -18.67 2.15
CA LEU A 48 -4.45 -19.81 3.06
C LEU A 48 -5.20 -20.96 2.40
N GLU A 49 -6.31 -20.68 1.71
CA GLU A 49 -7.06 -21.71 0.99
C GLU A 49 -6.29 -22.33 -0.17
N MET A 50 -5.44 -21.56 -0.87
CA MET A 50 -4.49 -22.13 -1.84
C MET A 50 -3.56 -23.19 -1.20
N ILE A 51 -3.13 -22.96 0.04
CA ILE A 51 -2.27 -23.90 0.78
C ILE A 51 -3.08 -25.13 1.23
N ILE A 52 -4.27 -24.91 1.81
CA ILE A 52 -5.14 -25.99 2.32
C ILE A 52 -5.61 -26.90 1.18
N SER A 53 -6.07 -26.31 0.07
CA SER A 53 -6.57 -27.07 -1.09
C SER A 53 -5.46 -27.61 -2.00
N LYS A 54 -4.22 -27.10 -1.83
CA LYS A 54 -3.08 -27.32 -2.75
C LYS A 54 -3.36 -26.89 -4.20
N ASN A 55 -4.36 -26.04 -4.39
CA ASN A 55 -4.70 -25.46 -5.68
C ASN A 55 -4.30 -23.99 -5.73
N TYR A 56 -3.20 -23.70 -6.43
CA TYR A 56 -2.68 -22.35 -6.60
C TYR A 56 -3.19 -21.65 -7.87
N ALA A 57 -3.91 -22.37 -8.73
CA ALA A 57 -4.43 -21.81 -9.98
C ALA A 57 -5.72 -21.03 -9.75
N VAL A 58 -6.63 -21.55 -8.91
CA VAL A 58 -7.97 -20.99 -8.72
C VAL A 58 -8.10 -20.40 -7.31
N PRO A 59 -8.21 -19.07 -7.18
CA PRO A 59 -8.49 -18.42 -5.91
C PRO A 59 -9.88 -18.79 -5.37
N THR A 60 -9.97 -19.09 -4.07
CA THR A 60 -11.25 -19.38 -3.37
C THR A 60 -11.31 -18.65 -2.03
N ILE A 61 -12.54 -18.47 -1.51
CA ILE A 61 -12.83 -18.03 -0.14
C ILE A 61 -14.06 -18.81 0.34
N GLY A 62 -13.96 -19.50 1.46
CA GLY A 62 -15.01 -20.38 1.96
C GLY A 62 -15.32 -21.53 1.00
N GLY A 63 -14.33 -21.93 0.19
CA GLY A 63 -14.47 -22.92 -0.87
C GLY A 63 -15.14 -22.40 -2.16
N GLU A 64 -15.66 -21.16 -2.16
CA GLU A 64 -16.28 -20.52 -3.32
C GLU A 64 -15.26 -19.79 -4.18
N TYR A 65 -15.49 -19.75 -5.51
CA TYR A 65 -14.57 -19.12 -6.45
C TYR A 65 -14.46 -17.61 -6.25
N TYR A 66 -13.23 -17.12 -6.16
CA TYR A 66 -12.93 -15.71 -5.98
C TYR A 66 -12.38 -15.09 -7.28
N TYR A 67 -13.15 -14.18 -7.89
CA TYR A 67 -12.86 -13.59 -9.21
C TYR A 67 -12.30 -12.16 -9.18
N ASN A 68 -12.27 -11.49 -8.00
CA ASN A 68 -12.03 -10.05 -7.96
C ASN A 68 -10.59 -9.62 -8.30
N LYS A 69 -9.60 -10.49 -8.09
CA LYS A 69 -8.19 -10.18 -8.39
C LYS A 69 -7.44 -11.42 -8.89
N PRO A 70 -6.50 -11.23 -9.84
CA PRO A 70 -5.55 -12.27 -10.23
C PRO A 70 -4.61 -12.67 -9.08
N PRO A 71 -3.88 -13.81 -9.19
CA PRO A 71 -3.32 -14.51 -8.03
C PRO A 71 -1.94 -14.06 -7.57
N LEU A 72 -1.18 -13.25 -8.32
CA LEU A 72 0.26 -13.04 -8.06
C LEU A 72 0.56 -12.59 -6.62
N TYR A 73 -0.23 -11.67 -6.08
CA TYR A 73 -0.03 -11.23 -4.70
C TYR A 73 -0.36 -12.33 -3.67
N ASN A 74 -1.39 -13.15 -3.97
CA ASN A 74 -1.76 -14.26 -3.11
C ASN A 74 -0.69 -15.37 -3.16
N TRP A 75 -0.05 -15.61 -4.33
CA TRP A 75 1.10 -16.51 -4.44
C TRP A 75 2.29 -16.04 -3.62
N LEU A 76 2.59 -14.73 -3.64
CA LEU A 76 3.65 -14.16 -2.82
C LEU A 76 3.36 -14.38 -1.32
N LEU A 77 2.12 -14.15 -0.91
CA LEU A 77 1.70 -14.33 0.47
C LEU A 77 1.70 -15.82 0.88
N ALA A 78 1.16 -16.71 0.05
CA ALA A 78 1.19 -18.14 0.28
C ALA A 78 2.62 -18.67 0.38
N GLY A 79 3.52 -18.18 -0.48
CA GLY A 79 4.96 -18.51 -0.41
C GLY A 79 5.58 -18.09 0.91
N LEU A 80 5.26 -16.89 1.43
CA LEU A 80 5.74 -16.45 2.75
C LEU A 80 5.16 -17.27 3.90
N TYR A 81 3.89 -17.63 3.84
CA TYR A 81 3.28 -18.53 4.81
C TYR A 81 3.97 -19.90 4.85
N LEU A 82 4.25 -20.48 3.69
CA LEU A 82 4.95 -21.76 3.59
C LEU A 82 6.42 -21.68 4.05
N LEU A 83 7.13 -20.60 3.68
CA LEU A 83 8.53 -20.41 4.06
C LEU A 83 8.72 -20.20 5.56
N THR A 84 7.77 -19.51 6.21
CA THR A 84 7.86 -19.17 7.63
C THR A 84 7.15 -20.18 8.54
N GLY A 85 6.26 -21.01 8.00
CA GLY A 85 5.34 -21.85 8.79
C GLY A 85 4.39 -21.04 9.67
N ASN A 86 4.24 -19.73 9.40
CA ASN A 86 3.55 -18.79 10.26
C ASN A 86 2.49 -17.98 9.48
N TYR A 87 1.22 -18.09 9.90
CA TYR A 87 0.05 -17.47 9.29
C TYR A 87 -0.42 -16.24 10.10
N SER A 88 0.49 -15.54 10.76
CA SER A 88 0.17 -14.36 11.59
C SER A 88 -0.06 -13.11 10.76
N GLU A 89 -0.67 -12.12 11.39
CA GLU A 89 -0.87 -10.77 10.83
C GLU A 89 0.46 -10.11 10.47
N PHE A 90 1.52 -10.40 11.23
CA PHE A 90 2.86 -9.92 10.92
C PHE A 90 3.33 -10.42 9.55
N VAL A 91 3.26 -11.74 9.33
CA VAL A 91 3.67 -12.34 8.04
C VAL A 91 2.76 -11.89 6.91
N THR A 92 1.44 -11.77 7.16
CA THR A 92 0.47 -11.25 6.19
C THR A 92 0.83 -9.85 5.67
N ARG A 93 1.50 -9.01 6.49
CA ARG A 93 1.89 -7.63 6.15
C ARG A 93 3.27 -7.51 5.51
N LEU A 94 4.10 -8.57 5.54
CA LEU A 94 5.42 -8.55 4.91
C LEU A 94 5.39 -8.25 3.40
N PRO A 95 4.44 -8.78 2.59
CA PRO A 95 4.36 -8.47 1.16
C PRO A 95 4.03 -7.00 0.84
N ALA A 96 3.65 -6.21 1.83
CA ALA A 96 3.45 -4.77 1.69
C ALA A 96 4.62 -3.96 2.26
N ILE A 97 5.06 -4.29 3.50
CA ILE A 97 6.06 -3.49 4.20
C ILE A 97 7.47 -3.64 3.59
N VAL A 98 7.87 -4.84 3.16
CA VAL A 98 9.18 -5.04 2.53
C VAL A 98 9.26 -4.31 1.18
N PRO A 99 8.30 -4.43 0.26
CA PRO A 99 8.25 -3.61 -0.95
C PRO A 99 8.22 -2.11 -0.70
N MET A 100 7.66 -1.62 0.41
CA MET A 100 7.70 -0.19 0.76
C MET A 100 9.15 0.32 0.90
N PHE A 101 10.01 -0.44 1.59
CA PHE A 101 11.43 -0.11 1.73
C PHE A 101 12.17 -0.23 0.39
N LEU A 102 11.91 -1.31 -0.37
CA LEU A 102 12.47 -1.49 -1.70
C LEU A 102 12.04 -0.38 -2.67
N PHE A 103 10.82 0.12 -2.53
CA PHE A 103 10.32 1.23 -3.32
C PHE A 103 11.10 2.53 -3.02
N ALA A 104 11.31 2.86 -1.74
CA ALA A 104 12.13 4.02 -1.36
C ALA A 104 13.57 3.91 -1.90
N ILE A 105 14.16 2.71 -1.85
CA ILE A 105 15.48 2.43 -2.42
C ILE A 105 15.45 2.59 -3.95
N THR A 106 14.42 2.10 -4.62
CA THR A 106 14.26 2.24 -6.08
C THR A 106 14.15 3.72 -6.48
N ILE A 107 13.38 4.52 -5.73
CA ILE A 107 13.30 5.97 -5.94
C ILE A 107 14.68 6.61 -5.80
N PHE A 108 15.39 6.32 -4.70
CA PHE A 108 16.73 6.86 -4.45
C PHE A 108 17.70 6.55 -5.58
N TYR A 109 17.83 5.28 -5.99
CA TYR A 109 18.77 4.90 -7.05
C TYR A 109 18.39 5.48 -8.40
N THR A 110 17.12 5.47 -8.76
CA THR A 110 16.64 6.01 -10.04
C THR A 110 16.90 7.52 -10.14
N VAL A 111 16.53 8.27 -9.09
CA VAL A 111 16.75 9.71 -9.07
C VAL A 111 18.25 10.03 -9.04
N SER A 112 19.06 9.29 -8.27
CA SER A 112 20.52 9.45 -8.25
C SER A 112 21.19 9.17 -9.59
N TYR A 113 20.59 8.31 -10.41
CA TYR A 113 21.12 8.00 -11.75
C TYR A 113 20.89 9.14 -12.74
N PHE A 114 19.69 9.75 -12.71
CA PHE A 114 19.30 10.77 -13.67
C PHE A 114 19.58 12.22 -13.23
N ILE A 115 19.64 12.48 -11.91
CA ILE A 115 19.88 13.81 -11.34
C ILE A 115 21.21 13.80 -10.57
N ARG A 116 22.09 14.75 -10.90
CA ARG A 116 23.42 14.85 -10.29
C ARG A 116 23.39 15.18 -8.79
N ASP A 117 22.42 15.98 -8.36
CA ASP A 117 22.28 16.35 -6.93
C ASP A 117 21.64 15.19 -6.15
N LYS A 118 22.47 14.40 -5.49
CA LYS A 118 22.04 13.26 -4.67
C LYS A 118 21.12 13.65 -3.51
N ARG A 119 21.12 14.92 -3.07
CA ARG A 119 20.21 15.40 -2.01
C ARG A 119 18.76 15.29 -2.45
N ILE A 120 18.48 15.54 -3.74
CA ILE A 120 17.15 15.38 -4.34
C ILE A 120 16.72 13.90 -4.27
N ALA A 121 17.62 12.98 -4.59
CA ALA A 121 17.34 11.54 -4.52
C ALA A 121 17.04 11.07 -3.09
N VAL A 122 17.87 11.51 -2.13
CA VAL A 122 17.70 11.22 -0.70
C VAL A 122 16.33 11.70 -0.22
N LEU A 123 16.00 12.97 -0.49
CA LEU A 123 14.75 13.55 -0.05
C LEU A 123 13.56 12.86 -0.70
N SER A 124 13.59 12.61 -2.01
CA SER A 124 12.48 11.93 -2.74
C SER A 124 12.20 10.54 -2.20
N GLY A 125 13.23 9.73 -1.93
CA GLY A 125 13.07 8.39 -1.36
C GLY A 125 12.55 8.41 0.08
N LEU A 126 13.06 9.33 0.92
CA LEU A 126 12.63 9.45 2.31
C LEU A 126 11.20 10.00 2.43
N LEU A 127 10.81 10.96 1.59
CA LEU A 127 9.44 11.48 1.56
C LEU A 127 8.41 10.39 1.24
N PHE A 128 8.77 9.39 0.46
CA PHE A 128 7.90 8.24 0.23
C PHE A 128 7.61 7.48 1.53
N LEU A 129 8.58 7.33 2.42
CA LEU A 129 8.40 6.63 3.71
C LEU A 129 7.66 7.48 4.74
N VAL A 130 7.89 8.81 4.75
CA VAL A 130 7.40 9.69 5.82
C VAL A 130 6.22 10.60 5.41
N ASN A 131 5.55 10.32 4.27
CA ASN A 131 4.28 10.99 4.00
C ASN A 131 3.17 10.49 4.92
N GLY A 132 2.12 11.30 5.10
CA GLY A 132 1.07 11.02 6.08
C GLY A 132 0.39 9.66 5.90
N ARG A 133 0.23 9.20 4.66
CA ARG A 133 -0.36 7.89 4.35
C ARG A 133 0.51 6.73 4.86
N MET A 134 1.82 6.78 4.57
CA MET A 134 2.76 5.74 5.00
C MET A 134 2.97 5.76 6.51
N LEU A 135 3.02 6.96 7.12
CA LEU A 135 3.24 7.07 8.57
C LEU A 135 2.15 6.42 9.42
N VAL A 136 0.87 6.52 9.02
CA VAL A 136 -0.22 6.15 9.95
C VAL A 136 -1.24 5.16 9.39
N TYR A 137 -1.16 4.77 8.10
CA TYR A 137 -2.17 3.93 7.49
C TYR A 137 -1.60 2.83 6.57
N ASP A 138 -1.09 3.18 5.38
CA ASP A 138 -0.79 2.19 4.34
C ASP A 138 0.34 1.22 4.74
N SER A 139 1.31 1.66 5.56
CA SER A 139 2.41 0.81 6.07
C SER A 139 1.99 -0.24 7.10
N MET A 140 0.76 -0.17 7.63
CA MET A 140 0.27 -1.10 8.64
C MET A 140 -0.60 -2.22 8.05
N LEU A 141 -0.86 -2.18 6.76
CA LEU A 141 -1.83 -3.03 6.10
C LEU A 141 -1.16 -3.86 5.00
N GLY A 142 -1.50 -5.13 4.94
CA GLY A 142 -1.07 -6.08 3.91
C GLY A 142 -1.76 -5.86 2.56
N HIS A 143 -1.84 -4.59 2.12
CA HIS A 143 -2.50 -4.25 0.86
C HIS A 143 -1.59 -4.52 -0.35
N ILE A 144 -2.18 -5.03 -1.40
CA ILE A 144 -1.56 -5.26 -2.71
C ILE A 144 -0.97 -3.98 -3.33
N ASP A 145 -1.48 -2.81 -2.93
CA ASP A 145 -1.26 -1.54 -3.61
C ASP A 145 0.21 -1.08 -3.56
N ILE A 146 0.93 -1.31 -2.45
CA ILE A 146 2.36 -0.92 -2.34
C ILE A 146 3.21 -1.75 -3.29
N PHE A 147 3.04 -3.08 -3.29
CA PHE A 147 3.78 -3.99 -4.18
C PHE A 147 3.49 -3.69 -5.66
N TYR A 148 2.21 -3.55 -6.01
CA TYR A 148 1.77 -3.16 -7.34
C TYR A 148 2.38 -1.83 -7.80
N SER A 149 2.33 -0.82 -6.93
CA SER A 149 2.82 0.52 -7.24
C SER A 149 4.33 0.58 -7.38
N TRP A 150 5.07 -0.20 -6.59
CA TRP A 150 6.52 -0.35 -6.74
C TRP A 150 6.90 -0.89 -8.12
N LEU A 151 6.26 -1.98 -8.56
CA LEU A 151 6.49 -2.55 -9.89
C LEU A 151 6.12 -1.57 -11.01
N THR A 152 4.96 -0.89 -10.88
CA THR A 152 4.48 0.07 -11.89
C THR A 152 5.42 1.28 -11.99
N PHE A 153 5.88 1.83 -10.86
CA PHE A 153 6.89 2.89 -10.86
C PHE A 153 8.21 2.40 -11.48
N GLY A 154 8.65 1.20 -11.15
CA GLY A 154 9.82 0.57 -11.77
C GLY A 154 9.69 0.50 -13.29
N SER A 155 8.51 0.13 -13.81
CA SER A 155 8.22 0.14 -15.25
C SER A 155 8.36 1.55 -15.84
N PHE A 156 7.80 2.58 -15.22
CA PHE A 156 7.95 3.96 -15.67
C PHE A 156 9.42 4.37 -15.80
N MET A 157 10.23 4.01 -14.81
CA MET A 157 11.65 4.39 -14.79
C MET A 157 12.48 3.60 -15.83
N LEU A 158 12.18 2.31 -16.02
CA LEU A 158 12.85 1.48 -17.04
C LEU A 158 12.48 1.91 -18.46
N ILE A 159 11.24 2.32 -18.72
CA ILE A 159 10.84 2.89 -20.00
C ILE A 159 11.72 4.10 -20.34
N PHE A 160 11.91 5.03 -19.38
CA PHE A 160 12.78 6.19 -19.62
C PHE A 160 14.26 5.80 -19.77
N TYR A 161 14.74 4.91 -18.94
CA TYR A 161 16.13 4.45 -18.99
C TYR A 161 16.51 3.85 -20.35
N PHE A 162 15.70 2.93 -20.87
CA PHE A 162 15.94 2.31 -22.16
C PHE A 162 15.64 3.24 -23.35
N PHE A 163 14.71 4.20 -23.15
CA PHE A 163 14.47 5.26 -24.12
C PHE A 163 15.73 6.14 -24.32
N GLU A 164 16.34 6.59 -23.23
CA GLU A 164 17.58 7.39 -23.30
C GLU A 164 18.74 6.63 -23.93
N LYS A 165 18.81 5.32 -23.73
CA LYS A 165 19.80 4.43 -24.34
C LYS A 165 19.45 4.01 -25.78
N LYS A 166 18.29 4.42 -26.31
CA LYS A 166 17.76 4.00 -27.62
C LYS A 166 17.64 2.47 -27.77
N GLN A 167 17.48 1.76 -26.67
CA GLN A 167 17.36 0.30 -26.60
C GLN A 167 15.89 -0.12 -26.69
N TRP A 168 15.28 0.04 -27.87
CA TRP A 168 13.85 -0.15 -28.12
C TRP A 168 13.31 -1.53 -27.76
N PHE A 169 14.09 -2.60 -27.99
CA PHE A 169 13.65 -3.94 -27.60
C PHE A 169 13.49 -4.05 -26.09
N TRP A 170 14.51 -3.67 -25.33
CA TRP A 170 14.47 -3.73 -23.87
C TRP A 170 13.45 -2.78 -23.27
N LEU A 171 13.20 -1.63 -23.90
CA LEU A 171 12.12 -0.70 -23.50
C LEU A 171 10.77 -1.41 -23.53
N PHE A 172 10.42 -2.03 -24.65
CA PHE A 172 9.13 -2.71 -24.77
C PHE A 172 9.11 -3.99 -23.95
N PHE A 173 10.13 -4.84 -24.04
CA PHE A 173 10.18 -6.13 -23.34
C PHE A 173 10.03 -5.99 -21.82
N THR A 174 10.83 -5.12 -21.17
CA THR A 174 10.76 -4.92 -19.73
C THR A 174 9.44 -4.28 -19.29
N SER A 175 8.94 -3.33 -20.08
CA SER A 175 7.64 -2.71 -19.85
C SER A 175 6.52 -3.75 -19.89
N TYR A 176 6.45 -4.58 -20.92
CA TYR A 176 5.44 -5.63 -21.07
C TYR A 176 5.59 -6.77 -20.06
N PHE A 177 6.82 -7.15 -19.72
CA PHE A 177 7.07 -8.14 -18.68
C PHE A 177 6.53 -7.67 -17.32
N ILE A 178 6.85 -6.43 -16.92
CA ILE A 178 6.31 -5.87 -15.67
C ILE A 178 4.80 -5.70 -15.76
N THR A 179 4.26 -5.35 -16.92
CA THR A 179 2.79 -5.25 -17.12
C THR A 179 2.12 -6.61 -16.96
N ALA A 180 2.72 -7.70 -17.44
CA ALA A 180 2.20 -9.05 -17.19
C ALA A 180 2.16 -9.37 -15.69
N LEU A 181 3.24 -9.08 -14.94
CA LEU A 181 3.28 -9.29 -13.49
C LEU A 181 2.26 -8.42 -12.76
N THR A 182 2.17 -7.13 -13.10
CA THR A 182 1.20 -6.21 -12.48
C THR A 182 -0.23 -6.52 -12.88
N PHE A 183 -0.47 -7.04 -14.07
CA PHE A 183 -1.78 -7.56 -14.49
C PHE A 183 -2.18 -8.78 -13.63
N LEU A 184 -1.29 -9.75 -13.46
CA LEU A 184 -1.51 -10.88 -12.56
C LEU A 184 -1.63 -10.49 -11.09
N CYS A 185 -1.29 -9.24 -10.74
CA CYS A 185 -1.47 -8.66 -9.42
C CYS A 185 -2.82 -7.94 -9.27
N LYS A 186 -3.20 -7.06 -10.23
CA LYS A 186 -4.34 -6.14 -10.08
C LYS A 186 -5.28 -6.03 -11.30
N GLY A 187 -4.93 -6.69 -12.41
CA GLY A 187 -5.74 -6.73 -13.63
C GLY A 187 -5.54 -5.52 -14.55
N LEU A 188 -6.62 -5.08 -15.20
CA LEU A 188 -6.65 -4.11 -16.30
C LEU A 188 -5.94 -2.75 -16.05
N PRO A 189 -5.93 -2.15 -14.85
CA PRO A 189 -5.22 -0.89 -14.61
C PRO A 189 -3.75 -0.94 -15.05
N SER A 190 -3.11 -2.11 -15.01
CA SER A 190 -1.71 -2.30 -15.43
C SER A 190 -1.47 -1.97 -16.90
N VAL A 191 -2.38 -2.41 -17.76
CA VAL A 191 -2.32 -2.15 -19.21
C VAL A 191 -2.56 -0.68 -19.51
N VAL A 192 -3.49 -0.05 -18.77
CA VAL A 192 -3.82 1.38 -18.93
C VAL A 192 -2.61 2.25 -18.60
N PHE A 193 -1.96 2.03 -17.44
CA PHE A 193 -0.79 2.83 -17.03
C PHE A 193 0.41 2.63 -17.96
N GLN A 194 0.66 1.41 -18.40
CA GLN A 194 1.70 1.14 -19.40
C GLN A 194 1.39 1.84 -20.72
N GLY A 195 0.16 1.67 -21.24
CA GLY A 195 -0.28 2.24 -22.52
C GLY A 195 -0.17 3.76 -22.53
N PHE A 196 -0.72 4.44 -21.50
CA PHE A 196 -0.64 5.90 -21.40
C PHE A 196 0.80 6.40 -21.29
N THR A 197 1.64 5.70 -20.53
CA THR A 197 3.06 6.07 -20.40
C THR A 197 3.80 5.94 -21.73
N LEU A 198 3.63 4.81 -22.44
CA LEU A 198 4.27 4.61 -23.76
C LEU A 198 3.76 5.61 -24.79
N ILE A 199 2.45 5.79 -24.90
CA ILE A 199 1.85 6.72 -25.85
C ILE A 199 2.33 8.14 -25.56
N ALA A 200 2.27 8.60 -24.31
CA ALA A 200 2.67 9.95 -23.94
C ALA A 200 4.16 10.22 -24.25
N LEU A 201 5.05 9.29 -23.88
CA LEU A 201 6.48 9.42 -24.18
C LEU A 201 6.74 9.44 -25.69
N LEU A 202 6.19 8.46 -26.42
CA LEU A 202 6.46 8.29 -27.85
C LEU A 202 5.82 9.40 -28.68
N ALA A 203 4.63 9.89 -28.30
CA ALA A 203 3.99 11.04 -28.93
C ALA A 203 4.84 12.30 -28.72
N TYR A 204 5.21 12.58 -27.48
CA TYR A 204 6.01 13.75 -27.15
C TYR A 204 7.36 13.78 -27.88
N THR A 205 7.98 12.59 -28.06
CA THR A 205 9.31 12.47 -28.70
C THR A 205 9.27 12.22 -30.21
N GLY A 206 8.08 12.24 -30.83
CA GLY A 206 7.90 11.99 -32.27
C GLY A 206 8.18 10.53 -32.68
N ASN A 207 8.14 9.60 -31.77
CA ASN A 207 8.48 8.20 -32.01
C ASN A 207 7.27 7.24 -32.07
N LEU A 208 6.05 7.74 -32.26
CA LEU A 208 4.82 6.90 -32.28
C LEU A 208 4.91 5.72 -33.26
N LYS A 209 5.63 5.87 -34.37
CA LYS A 209 5.85 4.78 -35.35
C LYS A 209 6.52 3.55 -34.71
N LYS A 210 7.22 3.69 -33.59
CA LYS A 210 7.84 2.56 -32.88
C LYS A 210 6.81 1.60 -32.27
N LEU A 211 5.56 2.05 -32.02
CA LEU A 211 4.45 1.19 -31.63
C LEU A 211 4.09 0.14 -32.68
N PHE A 212 4.39 0.37 -33.93
CA PHE A 212 4.16 -0.59 -35.02
C PHE A 212 5.41 -1.44 -35.34
N SER A 213 6.46 -1.35 -34.50
CA SER A 213 7.68 -2.13 -34.69
C SER A 213 7.50 -3.59 -34.24
N TRP A 214 8.20 -4.52 -34.89
CA TRP A 214 8.22 -5.92 -34.47
C TRP A 214 8.64 -6.10 -33.01
N LYS A 215 9.51 -5.22 -32.48
CA LYS A 215 9.97 -5.22 -31.10
C LYS A 215 8.83 -4.98 -30.10
N HIS A 216 7.93 -4.07 -30.43
CA HIS A 216 6.74 -3.80 -29.63
C HIS A 216 5.74 -4.96 -29.71
N ILE A 217 5.45 -5.44 -30.93
CA ILE A 217 4.51 -6.55 -31.16
C ILE A 217 4.96 -7.81 -30.46
N LEU A 218 6.24 -8.20 -30.62
CA LEU A 218 6.80 -9.39 -29.94
C LEU A 218 6.73 -9.28 -28.42
N SER A 219 7.01 -8.10 -27.87
CA SER A 219 6.90 -7.87 -26.42
C SER A 219 5.46 -7.96 -25.92
N GLY A 220 4.49 -7.46 -26.70
CA GLY A 220 3.06 -7.60 -26.43
C GLY A 220 2.60 -9.06 -26.46
N ILE A 221 3.06 -9.83 -27.47
CA ILE A 221 2.78 -11.27 -27.55
C ILE A 221 3.33 -11.99 -26.33
N PHE A 222 4.57 -11.67 -25.91
CA PHE A 222 5.17 -12.26 -24.71
C PHE A 222 4.34 -11.96 -23.43
N CYS A 223 3.86 -10.74 -23.29
CA CYS A 223 2.95 -10.38 -22.18
C CYS A 223 1.66 -11.23 -22.22
N LEU A 224 1.05 -11.34 -23.41
CA LEU A 224 -0.17 -12.15 -23.61
C LEU A 224 0.09 -13.63 -23.35
N MET A 225 1.28 -14.16 -23.69
CA MET A 225 1.65 -15.54 -23.38
C MET A 225 1.74 -15.80 -21.87
N ILE A 226 2.33 -14.88 -21.08
CA ILE A 226 2.40 -15.03 -19.62
C ILE A 226 0.98 -15.01 -19.01
N ILE A 227 0.16 -14.04 -19.40
CA ILE A 227 -1.21 -13.91 -18.91
C ILE A 227 -2.06 -15.10 -19.36
N GLY A 228 -1.94 -15.46 -20.64
CA GLY A 228 -2.65 -16.59 -21.23
C GLY A 228 -2.28 -17.94 -20.58
N ALA A 229 -1.00 -18.16 -20.28
CA ALA A 229 -0.55 -19.37 -19.57
C ALA A 229 -1.24 -19.51 -18.19
N TYR A 230 -1.42 -18.39 -17.46
CA TYR A 230 -2.18 -18.42 -16.22
C TYR A 230 -3.64 -18.81 -16.46
N PHE A 231 -4.33 -18.16 -17.42
CA PHE A 231 -5.73 -18.44 -17.68
C PHE A 231 -5.98 -19.84 -18.28
N LEU A 232 -5.05 -20.37 -19.07
CA LEU A 232 -5.09 -21.74 -19.54
C LEU A 232 -4.97 -22.75 -18.38
N ASN A 233 -4.05 -22.50 -17.45
CA ASN A 233 -3.95 -23.32 -16.25
C ASN A 233 -5.19 -23.18 -15.35
N TYR A 234 -5.72 -21.98 -15.18
CA TYR A 234 -6.96 -21.74 -14.44
C TYR A 234 -8.14 -22.52 -15.02
N TYR A 235 -8.29 -22.52 -16.35
CA TYR A 235 -9.39 -23.19 -17.06
C TYR A 235 -9.44 -24.71 -16.81
N GLN A 236 -8.30 -25.35 -16.53
CA GLN A 236 -8.25 -26.78 -16.21
C GLN A 236 -8.99 -27.13 -14.90
N TYR A 237 -9.07 -26.16 -13.96
CA TYR A 237 -9.71 -26.37 -12.66
C TYR A 237 -11.08 -25.68 -12.55
N ASN A 238 -11.31 -24.62 -13.31
CA ASN A 238 -12.57 -23.90 -13.36
C ASN A 238 -12.85 -23.43 -14.79
N PRO A 239 -13.81 -24.08 -15.50
CA PRO A 239 -14.14 -23.72 -16.87
C PRO A 239 -14.91 -22.38 -17.00
N ASN A 240 -15.40 -21.79 -15.89
CA ASN A 240 -16.09 -20.49 -15.90
C ASN A 240 -15.08 -19.33 -16.01
N LEU A 241 -14.38 -19.27 -17.14
CA LEU A 241 -13.45 -18.19 -17.44
C LEU A 241 -14.18 -16.87 -17.74
N GLU A 242 -15.38 -16.96 -18.36
CA GLU A 242 -16.22 -15.81 -18.69
C GLU A 242 -16.57 -15.01 -17.43
N GLY A 243 -17.08 -15.68 -16.39
CA GLY A 243 -17.42 -15.05 -15.10
C GLY A 243 -16.22 -14.34 -14.46
N TYR A 244 -15.02 -14.92 -14.60
CA TYR A 244 -13.79 -14.28 -14.12
C TYR A 244 -13.45 -13.01 -14.90
N LEU A 245 -13.43 -13.07 -16.22
CA LEU A 245 -13.10 -11.91 -17.08
C LEU A 245 -14.12 -10.79 -16.93
N VAL A 246 -15.42 -11.13 -16.89
CA VAL A 246 -16.52 -10.17 -16.62
C VAL A 246 -16.32 -9.48 -15.27
N THR A 247 -15.95 -10.22 -14.23
CA THR A 247 -15.69 -9.64 -12.90
C THR A 247 -14.49 -8.71 -12.90
N ILE A 248 -13.37 -9.07 -13.56
CA ILE A 248 -12.20 -8.19 -13.71
C ILE A 248 -12.58 -6.90 -14.43
N TRP A 249 -13.38 -6.99 -15.49
CA TRP A 249 -13.90 -5.83 -16.23
C TRP A 249 -14.78 -4.96 -15.33
N ALA A 250 -15.78 -5.55 -14.69
CA ALA A 250 -16.71 -4.86 -13.80
C ALA A 250 -16.00 -4.14 -12.65
N GLN A 251 -14.97 -4.77 -12.02
CA GLN A 251 -14.17 -4.15 -10.97
C GLN A 251 -13.36 -2.94 -11.47
N SER A 252 -13.01 -2.93 -12.75
CA SER A 252 -12.27 -1.82 -13.36
C SER A 252 -13.19 -0.68 -13.81
N SER A 253 -14.42 -0.99 -14.27
CA SER A 253 -15.41 -0.02 -14.77
C SER A 253 -16.24 0.65 -13.69
N LYS A 254 -16.48 -0.02 -12.54
CA LYS A 254 -17.31 0.50 -11.42
C LYS A 254 -16.96 1.90 -10.90
N ARG A 255 -15.81 2.45 -11.29
CA ARG A 255 -15.29 3.73 -10.78
C ARG A 255 -15.13 4.76 -11.87
N THR A 256 -15.83 4.61 -12.97
CA THR A 256 -15.80 5.57 -14.09
C THR A 256 -16.80 6.72 -13.87
N ALA A 257 -16.57 7.83 -14.55
CA ALA A 257 -17.46 9.00 -14.50
C ALA A 257 -18.92 8.69 -14.91
N THR A 258 -19.12 7.62 -15.68
CA THR A 258 -20.45 7.17 -16.13
C THR A 258 -21.35 6.69 -14.97
N GLU A 259 -20.74 6.17 -13.89
CA GLU A 259 -21.50 5.68 -12.72
C GLU A 259 -21.95 6.80 -11.77
N PHE A 260 -21.20 7.90 -11.69
CA PHE A 260 -21.43 8.95 -10.68
C PHE A 260 -22.09 10.22 -11.21
N GLY A 261 -22.18 10.36 -12.54
CA GLY A 261 -22.67 11.56 -13.19
C GLY A 261 -21.66 12.70 -13.25
N ILE A 262 -21.92 13.65 -14.16
CA ILE A 262 -20.98 14.72 -14.52
C ILE A 262 -20.73 15.68 -13.35
N LEU A 263 -21.78 16.08 -12.62
CA LEU A 263 -21.65 17.05 -11.51
C LEU A 263 -20.79 16.51 -10.36
N ALA A 264 -21.04 15.26 -9.93
CA ALA A 264 -20.26 14.63 -8.88
C ALA A 264 -18.79 14.48 -9.28
N THR A 265 -18.53 14.10 -10.51
CA THR A 265 -17.17 14.02 -11.06
C THR A 265 -16.47 15.37 -11.11
N ALA A 266 -17.15 16.44 -11.54
CA ALA A 266 -16.59 17.79 -11.59
C ALA A 266 -16.25 18.32 -10.20
N LEU A 267 -17.14 18.15 -9.22
CA LEU A 267 -16.88 18.52 -7.82
C LEU A 267 -15.70 17.72 -7.23
N TYR A 268 -15.62 16.43 -7.53
CA TYR A 268 -14.49 15.61 -7.11
C TYR A 268 -13.17 16.07 -7.74
N MET A 269 -13.16 16.43 -9.03
CA MET A 269 -11.96 16.96 -9.69
C MET A 269 -11.40 18.20 -9.01
N ILE A 270 -12.27 19.09 -8.49
CA ILE A 270 -11.86 20.28 -7.74
C ILE A 270 -11.28 19.87 -6.38
N LYS A 271 -11.94 18.94 -5.66
CA LYS A 271 -11.55 18.49 -4.32
C LYS A 271 -10.24 17.67 -4.34
N PHE A 272 -10.03 16.89 -5.37
CA PHE A 272 -8.95 15.90 -5.48
C PHE A 272 -7.55 16.43 -5.19
N PRO A 273 -7.06 17.57 -5.78
CA PRO A 273 -5.71 18.05 -5.50
C PRO A 273 -5.50 18.43 -4.02
N PHE A 274 -6.52 19.02 -3.39
CA PHE A 274 -6.46 19.44 -1.97
C PHE A 274 -6.49 18.24 -1.03
N GLU A 275 -7.33 17.26 -1.31
CA GLU A 275 -7.41 16.00 -0.54
C GLU A 275 -6.06 15.26 -0.60
N HIS A 276 -5.47 15.14 -1.81
CA HIS A 276 -4.18 14.48 -1.94
C HIS A 276 -3.01 15.29 -1.38
N ALA A 277 -3.05 16.63 -1.43
CA ALA A 277 -2.07 17.46 -0.72
C ALA A 277 -2.13 17.21 0.79
N GLY A 278 -3.34 17.05 1.36
CA GLY A 278 -3.54 16.66 2.76
C GLY A 278 -3.00 15.26 3.06
N HIS A 279 -3.28 14.28 2.23
CA HIS A 279 -2.77 12.91 2.40
C HIS A 279 -1.23 12.83 2.33
N LEU A 280 -0.60 13.70 1.55
CA LEU A 280 0.85 13.77 1.41
C LEU A 280 1.52 14.73 2.42
N PHE A 281 0.75 15.39 3.30
CA PHE A 281 1.32 16.20 4.37
C PHE A 281 2.23 15.32 5.27
N PRO A 282 3.40 15.82 5.74
CA PRO A 282 3.90 17.19 5.55
C PRO A 282 4.75 17.39 4.27
N ALA A 283 4.96 16.36 3.44
CA ALA A 283 5.74 16.49 2.21
C ALA A 283 5.18 17.55 1.24
N SER A 284 3.85 17.72 1.23
CA SER A 284 3.16 18.74 0.41
C SER A 284 3.54 20.18 0.74
N LEU A 285 4.15 20.47 1.89
CA LEU A 285 4.71 21.79 2.20
C LEU A 285 5.79 22.23 1.19
N LEU A 286 6.47 21.26 0.56
CA LEU A 286 7.47 21.57 -0.46
C LEU A 286 6.88 22.17 -1.75
N LEU A 287 5.55 22.08 -1.95
CA LEU A 287 4.84 22.80 -3.01
C LEU A 287 5.11 24.30 -3.01
N LEU A 288 5.39 24.89 -1.85
CA LEU A 288 5.70 26.33 -1.71
C LEU A 288 6.87 26.76 -2.62
N PHE A 289 7.81 25.88 -2.92
CA PHE A 289 8.96 26.17 -3.78
C PHE A 289 8.66 26.03 -5.28
N CYS A 290 7.52 25.43 -5.63
CA CYS A 290 7.08 25.30 -7.04
C CYS A 290 6.53 26.63 -7.61
N PHE A 291 6.26 27.63 -6.76
CA PHE A 291 5.77 28.95 -7.20
C PHE A 291 6.87 29.90 -7.72
N HIS A 292 8.13 29.44 -7.79
CA HIS A 292 9.19 30.26 -8.39
C HIS A 292 9.00 30.39 -9.91
N LYS A 293 9.19 31.60 -10.46
CA LYS A 293 8.99 31.90 -11.89
C LYS A 293 9.77 30.99 -12.86
N SER A 294 10.93 30.49 -12.45
CA SER A 294 11.75 29.56 -13.24
C SER A 294 11.39 28.09 -13.03
N PHE A 295 10.36 27.76 -12.27
CA PHE A 295 10.01 26.36 -11.99
C PHE A 295 9.56 25.63 -13.26
N ILE A 296 8.57 26.16 -13.98
CA ILE A 296 8.11 25.56 -15.25
C ILE A 296 9.21 25.52 -16.31
N PRO A 297 9.97 26.61 -16.57
CA PRO A 297 11.12 26.54 -17.45
C PRO A 297 12.16 25.49 -17.02
N GLY A 298 12.44 25.37 -15.73
CA GLY A 298 13.38 24.38 -15.20
C GLY A 298 12.95 22.93 -15.52
N ILE A 299 11.67 22.60 -15.32
CA ILE A 299 11.14 21.29 -15.71
C ILE A 299 11.22 21.07 -17.22
N LYS A 300 10.88 22.08 -18.02
CA LYS A 300 10.92 21.99 -19.50
C LYS A 300 12.32 21.77 -20.06
N ASN A 301 13.34 22.28 -19.39
CA ASN A 301 14.74 22.21 -19.85
C ASN A 301 15.47 20.93 -19.40
N ASP A 302 14.98 20.25 -18.35
CA ASP A 302 15.55 18.97 -17.91
C ASP A 302 14.77 17.81 -18.53
N ARG A 303 15.47 16.88 -19.18
CA ARG A 303 14.85 15.76 -19.91
C ARG A 303 14.13 14.79 -18.97
N PHE A 304 14.72 14.51 -17.82
CA PHE A 304 14.14 13.58 -16.85
C PHE A 304 12.94 14.20 -16.13
N LEU A 305 13.08 15.43 -15.63
CA LEU A 305 11.96 16.12 -14.97
C LEU A 305 10.77 16.32 -15.93
N LYS A 306 11.06 16.62 -17.18
CA LYS A 306 10.02 16.72 -18.21
C LYS A 306 9.31 15.39 -18.43
N TYR A 307 10.05 14.30 -18.51
CA TYR A 307 9.46 12.96 -18.58
C TYR A 307 8.57 12.67 -17.38
N ILE A 308 9.07 12.93 -16.16
CA ILE A 308 8.32 12.74 -14.92
C ILE A 308 6.99 13.52 -14.94
N ALA A 309 7.02 14.79 -15.40
CA ALA A 309 5.80 15.59 -15.54
C ALA A 309 4.84 15.01 -16.60
N ILE A 310 5.35 14.59 -17.75
CA ILE A 310 4.54 14.01 -18.83
C ILE A 310 3.83 12.75 -18.34
N ILE A 311 4.55 11.81 -17.73
CA ILE A 311 3.93 10.56 -17.28
C ILE A 311 2.97 10.78 -16.10
N PHE A 312 3.27 11.73 -15.21
CA PHE A 312 2.34 12.10 -14.15
C PHE A 312 1.01 12.57 -14.75
N PHE A 313 1.04 13.56 -15.63
CA PHE A 313 -0.16 14.10 -16.26
C PHE A 313 -0.85 13.11 -17.20
N ALA A 314 -0.13 12.23 -17.87
CA ALA A 314 -0.74 11.21 -18.72
C ALA A 314 -1.53 10.17 -17.89
N ASN A 315 -1.07 9.83 -16.69
CA ASN A 315 -1.64 8.74 -15.89
C ASN A 315 -2.61 9.18 -14.81
N ILE A 316 -2.52 10.43 -14.32
CA ILE A 316 -3.35 10.89 -13.19
C ILE A 316 -4.85 10.89 -13.51
N TRP A 317 -5.22 11.09 -14.77
CA TRP A 317 -6.61 11.16 -15.21
C TRP A 317 -7.42 9.89 -14.91
N VAL A 318 -6.77 8.72 -14.88
CA VAL A 318 -7.40 7.44 -14.54
C VAL A 318 -8.11 7.52 -13.17
N TYR A 319 -7.52 8.25 -12.24
CA TYR A 319 -8.05 8.41 -10.89
C TYR A 319 -8.67 9.77 -10.62
N TRP A 320 -8.23 10.81 -11.31
CA TRP A 320 -8.78 12.15 -11.15
C TRP A 320 -10.22 12.27 -11.65
N LEU A 321 -10.60 11.44 -12.62
CA LEU A 321 -11.97 11.34 -13.14
C LEU A 321 -12.84 10.31 -12.40
N SER A 322 -12.35 9.71 -11.31
CA SER A 322 -13.03 8.62 -10.60
C SER A 322 -13.34 9.00 -9.14
N PRO A 323 -14.58 9.43 -8.81
CA PRO A 323 -14.97 9.93 -7.49
C PRO A 323 -14.75 8.97 -6.31
N GLN A 324 -14.68 7.67 -6.55
CA GLN A 324 -14.42 6.66 -5.52
C GLN A 324 -12.96 6.17 -5.47
N THR A 325 -12.03 6.95 -6.01
CA THR A 325 -10.61 6.60 -5.95
C THR A 325 -10.11 6.62 -4.50
N ARG A 326 -9.52 5.52 -4.09
CA ARG A 326 -8.84 5.45 -2.78
C ARG A 326 -7.40 5.97 -2.93
N PRO A 327 -6.89 6.80 -2.00
CA PRO A 327 -5.54 7.39 -2.11
C PRO A 327 -4.41 6.38 -2.34
N ARG A 328 -4.53 5.16 -1.81
CA ARG A 328 -3.55 4.07 -2.01
C ARG A 328 -3.37 3.65 -3.49
N TYR A 329 -4.32 3.98 -4.36
CA TYR A 329 -4.20 3.67 -5.80
C TYR A 329 -3.21 4.57 -6.53
N LEU A 330 -2.84 5.72 -5.95
CA LEU A 330 -1.91 6.68 -6.53
C LEU A 330 -0.47 6.49 -6.06
N LEU A 331 -0.17 5.46 -5.27
CA LEU A 331 1.15 5.26 -4.66
C LEU A 331 2.29 5.21 -5.69
N MET A 332 2.05 4.77 -6.95
CA MET A 332 3.04 4.82 -8.02
C MET A 332 3.26 6.21 -8.60
N LEU A 333 2.31 7.14 -8.41
CA LEU A 333 2.41 8.51 -8.91
C LEU A 333 3.01 9.49 -7.89
N TYR A 334 2.85 9.22 -6.58
CA TYR A 334 3.37 10.10 -5.52
C TYR A 334 4.89 10.30 -5.58
N PRO A 335 5.73 9.29 -5.87
CA PRO A 335 7.17 9.51 -6.03
C PRO A 335 7.52 10.50 -7.13
N LEU A 336 6.70 10.61 -8.18
CA LEU A 336 6.89 11.58 -9.26
C LEU A 336 6.74 13.02 -8.71
N LEU A 337 5.76 13.24 -7.83
CA LEU A 337 5.56 14.51 -7.13
C LEU A 337 6.70 14.79 -6.15
N PHE A 338 7.10 13.80 -5.33
CA PHE A 338 8.18 13.97 -4.37
C PHE A 338 9.50 14.35 -5.04
N LEU A 339 9.77 13.78 -6.22
CA LEU A 339 10.93 14.14 -7.02
C LEU A 339 10.85 15.60 -7.49
N ILE A 340 9.72 16.01 -8.06
CA ILE A 340 9.50 17.39 -8.53
C ILE A 340 9.61 18.38 -7.36
N TRP A 341 9.00 18.09 -6.21
CA TRP A 341 9.01 18.94 -5.03
C TRP A 341 10.40 19.02 -4.40
N SER A 342 11.12 17.90 -4.30
CA SER A 342 12.50 17.86 -3.81
C SER A 342 13.44 18.66 -4.71
N HIS A 343 13.27 18.53 -6.04
CA HIS A 343 14.01 19.33 -7.01
C HIS A 343 13.71 20.83 -6.85
N ALA A 344 12.43 21.21 -6.74
CA ALA A 344 12.02 22.60 -6.55
C ALA A 344 12.63 23.19 -5.27
N TYR A 345 12.59 22.46 -4.16
CA TYR A 345 13.18 22.87 -2.90
C TYR A 345 14.68 23.16 -3.04
N TYR A 346 15.48 22.20 -3.48
CA TYR A 346 16.94 22.37 -3.55
C TYR A 346 17.38 23.38 -4.63
N THR A 347 16.57 23.60 -5.68
CA THR A 347 16.93 24.53 -6.78
C THR A 347 16.49 25.96 -6.48
N TYR A 348 15.39 26.18 -5.77
CA TYR A 348 14.76 27.51 -5.66
C TYR A 348 14.72 28.06 -4.23
N ARG A 349 15.09 27.30 -3.19
CA ARG A 349 15.06 27.80 -1.80
C ARG A 349 15.88 29.08 -1.61
N ASP A 350 17.11 29.13 -2.13
CA ASP A 350 17.98 30.32 -2.00
C ASP A 350 17.48 31.52 -2.82
N LYS A 351 16.61 31.28 -3.81
CA LYS A 351 15.96 32.30 -4.64
C LYS A 351 14.63 32.79 -4.07
N LEU A 352 14.13 32.13 -3.06
CA LEU A 352 12.87 32.41 -2.35
C LEU A 352 13.13 32.58 -0.83
N PRO A 353 13.96 33.52 -0.39
CA PRO A 353 14.41 33.59 1.01
C PRO A 353 13.26 33.80 2.00
N LYS A 354 12.20 34.52 1.63
CA LYS A 354 11.01 34.70 2.49
C LYS A 354 10.24 33.38 2.64
N THR A 355 10.07 32.64 1.56
CA THR A 355 9.39 31.34 1.54
C THR A 355 10.21 30.30 2.31
N ASP A 356 11.54 30.26 2.10
CA ASP A 356 12.42 29.34 2.83
C ASP A 356 12.37 29.61 4.33
N LYS A 357 12.46 30.87 4.74
CA LYS A 357 12.34 31.28 6.15
C LYS A 357 10.98 30.90 6.73
N ALA A 358 9.88 31.14 6.02
CA ALA A 358 8.54 30.75 6.46
C ALA A 358 8.41 29.22 6.59
N PHE A 359 8.90 28.48 5.62
CA PHE A 359 8.97 27.00 5.65
C PHE A 359 9.78 26.50 6.85
N GLU A 360 10.95 27.07 7.13
CA GLU A 360 11.76 26.73 8.30
C GLU A 360 11.02 26.98 9.62
N TRP A 361 10.29 28.10 9.74
CA TRP A 361 9.46 28.36 10.92
C TRP A 361 8.30 27.39 11.06
N ILE A 362 7.67 26.99 9.95
CA ILE A 362 6.59 26.00 9.95
C ILE A 362 7.10 24.66 10.47
N ILE A 363 8.21 24.13 9.91
CA ILE A 363 8.72 22.83 10.35
C ILE A 363 9.25 22.87 11.79
N LEU A 364 9.84 23.99 12.22
CA LEU A 364 10.28 24.17 13.60
C LEU A 364 9.08 24.26 14.56
N GLY A 365 8.07 25.05 14.22
CA GLY A 365 6.84 25.17 15.01
C GLY A 365 6.11 23.83 15.15
N LEU A 366 5.97 23.07 14.05
CA LEU A 366 5.42 21.72 14.08
C LEU A 366 6.25 20.79 14.97
N SER A 367 7.59 20.89 14.92
CA SER A 367 8.47 20.04 15.73
C SER A 367 8.36 20.34 17.23
N ILE A 368 8.25 21.61 17.59
CA ILE A 368 8.01 22.04 18.98
C ILE A 368 6.64 21.54 19.46
N LEU A 369 5.59 21.75 18.67
CA LEU A 369 4.24 21.33 18.99
C LEU A 369 4.18 19.80 19.22
N VAL A 370 4.75 19.01 18.31
CA VAL A 370 4.83 17.55 18.45
C VAL A 370 5.59 17.15 19.69
N THR A 371 6.76 17.78 19.95
CA THR A 371 7.58 17.47 21.12
C THR A 371 6.82 17.74 22.40
N MET A 372 6.13 18.89 22.49
CA MET A 372 5.35 19.28 23.67
C MET A 372 4.10 18.41 23.86
N ALA A 373 3.59 17.78 22.79
CA ALA A 373 2.44 16.88 22.87
C ALA A 373 2.79 15.48 23.42
N VAL A 374 4.05 15.04 23.36
CA VAL A 374 4.44 13.68 23.78
C VAL A 374 4.09 13.38 25.26
N PRO A 375 4.37 14.27 26.23
CA PRO A 375 4.02 14.00 27.64
C PRO A 375 2.51 13.85 27.88
N ALA A 376 1.66 14.37 27.01
CA ALA A 376 0.21 14.20 27.13
C ALA A 376 -0.20 12.71 27.13
N ALA A 377 0.63 11.82 26.56
CA ALA A 377 0.40 10.37 26.61
C ALA A 377 0.24 9.81 28.03
N LEU A 378 0.83 10.47 29.05
CA LEU A 378 0.70 10.06 30.45
C LEU A 378 -0.72 10.30 31.03
N PHE A 379 -1.52 11.15 30.40
CA PHE A 379 -2.87 11.52 30.89
C PHE A 379 -4.00 10.69 30.27
N PHE A 380 -3.70 9.77 29.33
CA PHE A 380 -4.73 9.01 28.59
C PHE A 380 -4.92 7.55 29.09
N ASN A 381 -4.59 7.24 30.35
CA ASN A 381 -4.71 5.88 30.91
C ASN A 381 -4.06 4.77 30.06
N LEU A 382 -3.04 5.11 29.28
CA LEU A 382 -2.36 4.17 28.40
C LEU A 382 -1.60 3.07 29.16
N SER A 383 -1.35 3.25 30.45
CA SER A 383 -0.72 2.26 31.34
C SER A 383 -1.47 0.93 31.40
N LEU A 384 -2.77 0.92 31.09
CA LEU A 384 -3.59 -0.31 31.06
C LEU A 384 -3.15 -1.28 29.94
N TYR A 385 -2.52 -0.79 28.87
CA TYR A 385 -2.16 -1.59 27.69
C TYR A 385 -0.75 -1.32 27.14
N VAL A 386 -0.04 -0.35 27.70
CA VAL A 386 1.35 -0.03 27.32
C VAL A 386 2.25 -0.27 28.52
N SER A 387 3.00 -1.36 28.49
CA SER A 387 4.02 -1.63 29.52
C SER A 387 5.13 -0.58 29.48
N LEU A 388 5.69 -0.23 30.66
CA LEU A 388 6.77 0.77 30.79
C LEU A 388 6.42 2.11 30.11
N LEU A 389 5.19 2.58 30.29
CA LEU A 389 4.68 3.78 29.62
C LEU A 389 5.58 5.00 29.85
N GLU A 390 5.94 5.27 31.11
CA GLU A 390 6.76 6.43 31.49
C GLU A 390 8.14 6.39 30.80
N LEU A 391 8.81 5.24 30.81
CA LEU A 391 10.10 5.07 30.13
C LEU A 391 9.97 5.31 28.62
N LYS A 392 8.92 4.79 27.98
CA LYS A 392 8.67 4.99 26.56
C LYS A 392 8.37 6.46 26.24
N VAL A 393 7.61 7.14 27.10
CA VAL A 393 7.32 8.59 26.94
C VAL A 393 8.60 9.39 27.09
N ILE A 394 9.44 9.12 28.09
CA ILE A 394 10.73 9.78 28.27
C ILE A 394 11.63 9.58 27.03
N LEU A 395 11.72 8.34 26.51
CA LEU A 395 12.52 8.02 25.34
C LEU A 395 12.04 8.79 24.09
N ILE A 396 10.74 8.74 23.80
CA ILE A 396 10.15 9.42 22.64
C ILE A 396 10.29 10.94 22.79
N PHE A 397 10.07 11.48 23.98
CA PHE A 397 10.27 12.91 24.23
C PHE A 397 11.71 13.32 24.00
N ALA A 398 12.70 12.58 24.52
CA ALA A 398 14.11 12.83 24.29
C ALA A 398 14.47 12.78 22.79
N MET A 399 13.96 11.79 22.04
CA MET A 399 14.17 11.69 20.60
C MET A 399 13.58 12.90 19.87
N CYS A 400 12.35 13.33 20.23
CA CYS A 400 11.72 14.52 19.66
C CYS A 400 12.53 15.79 19.99
N CYS A 401 13.03 15.94 21.22
CA CYS A 401 13.91 17.04 21.61
C CYS A 401 15.18 17.09 20.76
N VAL A 402 15.83 15.93 20.56
CA VAL A 402 17.03 15.84 19.69
C VAL A 402 16.69 16.25 18.26
N CYS A 403 15.61 15.73 17.67
CA CYS A 403 15.20 16.08 16.32
C CYS A 403 14.88 17.58 16.19
N THR A 404 14.11 18.14 17.14
CA THR A 404 13.78 19.58 17.18
C THR A 404 15.04 20.44 17.31
N TRP A 405 15.97 20.02 18.16
CA TRP A 405 17.27 20.69 18.29
C TRP A 405 18.10 20.62 17.00
N LEU A 406 18.09 19.48 16.28
CA LEU A 406 18.75 19.35 14.97
C LEU A 406 18.11 20.29 13.93
N ILE A 407 16.78 20.38 13.87
CA ILE A 407 16.05 21.31 12.98
C ILE A 407 16.44 22.76 13.27
N TYR A 408 16.57 23.13 14.55
CA TYR A 408 16.99 24.47 14.96
C TYR A 408 18.46 24.76 14.60
N ARG A 409 19.36 23.80 14.83
CA ARG A 409 20.81 24.00 14.72
C ARG A 409 21.36 23.82 13.32
N PHE A 410 20.79 22.96 12.50
CA PHE A 410 21.22 22.77 11.12
C PHE A 410 20.85 23.99 10.27
N LYS A 411 21.78 24.36 9.35
CA LYS A 411 21.54 25.44 8.38
C LYS A 411 20.99 24.90 7.05
N THR A 412 21.52 23.76 6.59
CA THR A 412 21.23 23.22 5.26
C THR A 412 20.49 21.89 5.29
N GLN A 413 20.56 21.14 6.41
CA GLN A 413 20.02 19.78 6.53
C GLN A 413 18.81 19.68 7.50
N LYS A 414 18.05 20.78 7.65
CA LYS A 414 16.87 20.84 8.54
C LYS A 414 15.83 19.77 8.20
N LEU A 415 15.65 19.47 6.91
CA LEU A 415 14.72 18.44 6.47
C LEU A 415 15.10 17.04 6.94
N LEU A 416 16.38 16.70 7.06
CA LEU A 416 16.77 15.39 7.62
C LEU A 416 16.42 15.29 9.10
N GLY A 417 16.58 16.38 9.88
CA GLY A 417 16.08 16.45 11.25
C GLY A 417 14.56 16.29 11.34
N PHE A 418 13.84 16.91 10.42
CA PHE A 418 12.39 16.82 10.34
C PHE A 418 11.91 15.41 9.95
N ILE A 419 12.60 14.73 9.03
CA ILE A 419 12.34 13.32 8.70
C ILE A 419 12.59 12.43 9.92
N GLY A 420 13.66 12.67 10.69
CA GLY A 420 13.93 12.00 11.96
C GLY A 420 12.78 12.18 12.97
N LEU A 421 12.23 13.40 13.07
CA LEU A 421 11.04 13.66 13.90
C LEU A 421 9.82 12.85 13.41
N LEU A 422 9.56 12.83 12.11
CA LEU A 422 8.43 12.08 11.55
C LEU A 422 8.55 10.56 11.80
N LEU A 423 9.76 10.01 11.72
CA LEU A 423 10.02 8.62 12.12
C LEU A 423 9.79 8.42 13.62
N THR A 424 10.16 9.39 14.46
CA THR A 424 9.89 9.34 15.91
C THR A 424 8.38 9.41 16.20
N VAL A 425 7.62 10.23 15.47
CA VAL A 425 6.15 10.27 15.53
C VAL A 425 5.56 8.91 15.14
N ARG A 426 6.09 8.29 14.09
CA ARG A 426 5.65 6.93 13.70
C ARG A 426 5.98 5.91 14.79
N LEU A 427 7.14 6.01 15.44
CA LEU A 427 7.50 5.14 16.56
C LEU A 427 6.53 5.33 17.74
N ALA A 428 6.23 6.59 18.10
CA ALA A 428 5.24 6.91 19.13
C ALA A 428 3.86 6.32 18.78
N PHE A 429 3.42 6.45 17.52
CA PHE A 429 2.20 5.83 17.04
C PHE A 429 2.22 4.30 17.23
N SER A 430 3.33 3.65 16.89
CA SER A 430 3.49 2.20 17.03
C SER A 430 3.48 1.75 18.50
N LEU A 431 4.05 2.56 19.41
CA LEU A 431 4.20 2.21 20.84
C LEU A 431 2.98 2.58 21.69
N PHE A 432 2.20 3.60 21.30
CA PHE A 432 1.08 4.11 22.11
C PHE A 432 -0.27 3.88 21.45
N VAL A 433 -0.41 4.27 20.18
CA VAL A 433 -1.70 4.25 19.48
C VAL A 433 -2.09 2.83 19.06
N LEU A 434 -1.14 2.02 18.56
CA LEU A 434 -1.47 0.65 18.15
C LEU A 434 -1.89 -0.25 19.32
N PRO A 435 -1.22 -0.26 20.49
CA PRO A 435 -1.69 -1.01 21.65
C PRO A 435 -3.07 -0.53 22.15
N HIS A 436 -3.30 0.78 22.20
CA HIS A 436 -4.61 1.33 22.55
C HIS A 436 -5.71 0.84 21.59
N ARG A 437 -5.46 0.92 20.29
CA ARG A 437 -6.39 0.41 19.26
C ARG A 437 -6.61 -1.10 19.40
N ALA A 438 -5.56 -1.87 19.66
CA ALA A 438 -5.66 -3.30 19.83
C ALA A 438 -6.55 -3.67 21.03
N TYR A 439 -6.44 -2.94 22.12
CA TYR A 439 -7.24 -3.20 23.32
C TYR A 439 -8.73 -2.90 23.12
N HIS A 440 -9.06 -1.78 22.47
CA HIS A 440 -10.44 -1.30 22.31
C HIS A 440 -11.17 -1.83 21.07
N LYS A 441 -10.48 -2.53 20.15
CA LYS A 441 -11.13 -3.00 18.94
C LYS A 441 -11.97 -4.24 19.17
N ILE A 442 -13.26 -4.14 18.81
CA ILE A 442 -14.21 -5.28 18.79
C ILE A 442 -13.71 -6.44 17.92
N GLU A 443 -12.91 -6.14 16.90
CA GLU A 443 -12.31 -7.14 16.03
C GLU A 443 -11.40 -8.14 16.73
N ASN A 444 -10.79 -7.75 17.87
CA ASN A 444 -10.03 -8.70 18.69
C ASN A 444 -10.92 -9.72 19.40
N TYR A 445 -12.11 -9.31 19.82
CA TYR A 445 -13.11 -10.21 20.37
C TYR A 445 -13.53 -11.25 19.34
N TYR A 446 -13.89 -10.82 18.13
CA TYR A 446 -14.28 -11.73 17.05
C TYR A 446 -13.12 -12.62 16.57
N LYS A 447 -11.89 -12.12 16.61
CA LYS A 447 -10.69 -12.95 16.37
C LYS A 447 -10.57 -14.05 17.40
N ALA A 448 -10.72 -13.74 18.68
CA ALA A 448 -10.66 -14.73 19.76
C ALA A 448 -11.78 -15.78 19.63
N ALA A 449 -13.01 -15.34 19.34
CA ALA A 449 -14.16 -16.21 19.09
C ALA A 449 -13.91 -17.15 17.90
N ALA A 450 -13.40 -16.64 16.79
CA ALA A 450 -13.09 -17.42 15.60
C ALA A 450 -11.99 -18.48 15.86
N ILE A 451 -10.97 -18.13 16.63
CA ILE A 451 -9.91 -19.07 17.04
C ILE A 451 -10.51 -20.17 17.93
N GLU A 452 -11.35 -19.82 18.90
CA GLU A 452 -12.02 -20.79 19.78
C GLU A 452 -12.91 -21.75 18.98
N MET A 453 -13.76 -21.22 18.11
CA MET A 453 -14.58 -22.03 17.20
C MET A 453 -13.72 -22.98 16.35
N GLY A 454 -12.59 -22.49 15.85
CA GLY A 454 -11.65 -23.29 15.07
C GLY A 454 -11.06 -24.47 15.88
N TYR A 455 -10.70 -24.27 17.14
CA TYR A 455 -10.20 -25.35 18.01
C TYR A 455 -11.29 -26.39 18.30
N ILE A 456 -12.49 -25.96 18.66
CA ILE A 456 -13.61 -26.88 19.02
C ILE A 456 -14.02 -27.73 17.84
N SER A 457 -14.03 -27.17 16.63
CA SER A 457 -14.55 -27.82 15.43
C SER A 457 -13.50 -28.60 14.62
N LYS A 458 -12.24 -28.64 15.06
CA LYS A 458 -11.14 -29.26 14.31
C LYS A 458 -11.42 -30.73 13.98
N GLY A 459 -11.20 -31.16 12.74
CA GLY A 459 -11.42 -32.51 12.28
C GLY A 459 -12.88 -32.86 11.94
N LYS A 460 -13.80 -31.90 12.03
CA LYS A 460 -15.21 -32.08 11.66
C LYS A 460 -15.63 -31.03 10.63
N PRO A 461 -16.64 -31.30 9.77
CA PRO A 461 -17.15 -30.28 8.83
C PRO A 461 -17.55 -29.00 9.55
N PHE A 462 -17.26 -27.85 8.94
CA PHE A 462 -17.58 -26.53 9.48
C PHE A 462 -18.21 -25.66 8.42
N PHE A 463 -19.36 -25.06 8.74
CA PHE A 463 -20.18 -24.33 7.80
C PHE A 463 -20.52 -22.93 8.29
N PHE A 464 -20.55 -21.97 7.34
CA PHE A 464 -21.19 -20.68 7.52
C PHE A 464 -22.61 -20.78 6.94
N TYR A 465 -23.63 -20.71 7.81
CA TYR A 465 -25.02 -20.98 7.46
C TYR A 465 -25.73 -19.73 6.97
N GLN A 466 -26.48 -19.88 5.86
CA GLN A 466 -27.34 -18.85 5.25
C GLN A 466 -26.65 -17.49 5.09
N TYR A 467 -25.44 -17.51 4.56
CA TYR A 467 -24.76 -16.29 4.15
C TYR A 467 -25.28 -15.83 2.79
N HIS A 468 -25.88 -14.62 2.75
CA HIS A 468 -26.21 -13.94 1.50
C HIS A 468 -25.16 -12.86 1.21
N PRO A 469 -24.51 -12.89 0.03
CA PRO A 469 -23.56 -11.85 -0.35
C PRO A 469 -24.21 -10.46 -0.28
N GLY A 470 -23.69 -9.58 0.60
CA GLY A 470 -24.19 -8.23 0.82
C GLY A 470 -24.84 -7.98 2.20
N GLU A 471 -25.18 -9.02 2.97
CA GLU A 471 -25.71 -8.85 4.34
C GLU A 471 -24.63 -8.45 5.35
N LEU A 472 -23.41 -8.93 5.15
CA LEU A 472 -22.25 -8.51 5.93
C LEU A 472 -21.25 -7.78 5.05
N GLU A 473 -20.56 -6.80 5.61
CA GLU A 473 -19.42 -6.21 4.91
C GLU A 473 -18.39 -7.31 4.62
N ILE A 474 -18.01 -7.47 3.35
CA ILE A 474 -17.04 -8.48 2.88
C ILE A 474 -15.82 -8.64 3.81
N PRO A 475 -15.18 -7.56 4.31
CA PRO A 475 -14.03 -7.70 5.21
C PRO A 475 -14.34 -8.35 6.57
N PHE A 476 -15.58 -8.33 7.03
CA PHE A 476 -15.92 -8.88 8.33
C PHE A 476 -15.99 -10.41 8.30
N HIS A 477 -16.76 -11.00 7.38
CA HIS A 477 -16.86 -12.45 7.26
C HIS A 477 -15.53 -13.09 6.81
N ASP A 478 -14.81 -12.46 5.88
CA ASP A 478 -13.48 -12.93 5.46
C ASP A 478 -12.52 -13.04 6.64
N ARG A 479 -12.60 -12.12 7.60
CA ARG A 479 -11.80 -12.14 8.81
C ARG A 479 -12.12 -13.34 9.70
N LEU A 480 -13.41 -13.64 9.93
CA LEU A 480 -13.82 -14.80 10.73
C LEU A 480 -13.35 -16.10 10.09
N ILE A 481 -13.61 -16.26 8.78
CA ILE A 481 -13.19 -17.44 8.02
C ILE A 481 -11.68 -17.63 8.14
N PHE A 482 -10.88 -16.59 7.92
CA PHE A 482 -9.43 -16.67 8.02
C PHE A 482 -8.95 -17.21 9.37
N TYR A 483 -9.47 -16.69 10.49
CA TYR A 483 -9.02 -17.14 11.82
C TYR A 483 -9.50 -18.54 12.16
N ILE A 484 -10.68 -18.94 11.70
CA ILE A 484 -11.19 -20.30 11.85
C ILE A 484 -10.32 -21.25 11.04
N GLU A 485 -10.14 -21.01 9.75
CA GLU A 485 -9.37 -21.86 8.84
C GLU A 485 -7.91 -21.95 9.24
N ARG A 486 -7.29 -20.82 9.64
CA ARG A 486 -5.93 -20.79 10.15
C ARG A 486 -5.73 -21.72 11.35
N THR A 487 -6.71 -21.80 12.24
CA THR A 487 -6.66 -22.63 13.44
C THR A 487 -6.87 -24.10 13.13
N ARG A 488 -7.75 -24.39 12.17
CA ARG A 488 -8.11 -25.76 11.76
C ARG A 488 -7.15 -26.35 10.73
N MET A 489 -6.62 -25.52 9.85
CA MET A 489 -6.00 -25.88 8.57
C MET A 489 -6.95 -26.72 7.68
N GLU A 490 -8.22 -26.38 7.72
CA GLU A 490 -9.32 -26.97 6.98
C GLU A 490 -10.30 -25.88 6.54
N GLN A 491 -10.89 -26.03 5.34
CA GLN A 491 -11.80 -25.02 4.80
C GLN A 491 -13.12 -24.94 5.59
N VAL A 492 -13.61 -23.72 5.75
CA VAL A 492 -14.99 -23.40 6.08
C VAL A 492 -15.80 -23.38 4.77
N LYS A 493 -17.02 -23.91 4.78
CA LYS A 493 -17.89 -23.92 3.58
C LYS A 493 -19.12 -23.08 3.83
N PHE A 494 -19.62 -22.44 2.77
CA PHE A 494 -20.94 -21.82 2.81
C PHE A 494 -22.03 -22.87 2.60
N THR A 495 -23.18 -22.72 3.26
CA THR A 495 -24.36 -23.57 3.06
C THR A 495 -25.66 -22.79 3.26
N GLU A 496 -26.62 -22.99 2.35
CA GLU A 496 -27.89 -22.26 2.38
C GLU A 496 -29.04 -23.11 2.94
N ASP A 497 -29.21 -24.38 2.51
CA ASP A 497 -30.51 -25.08 2.68
C ASP A 497 -30.49 -26.44 3.39
N LYS A 498 -29.38 -27.16 3.45
CA LYS A 498 -29.37 -28.49 4.06
C LYS A 498 -28.35 -28.56 5.19
N VAL A 499 -28.89 -28.69 6.39
CA VAL A 499 -28.07 -28.95 7.57
C VAL A 499 -27.56 -30.40 7.49
N LYS A 500 -26.23 -30.54 7.62
CA LYS A 500 -25.49 -31.81 7.63
C LYS A 500 -24.80 -31.95 8.99
N PRO A 501 -24.43 -33.15 9.43
CA PRO A 501 -23.65 -33.31 10.63
C PRO A 501 -22.36 -32.47 10.57
N GLY A 502 -22.10 -31.67 11.61
CA GLY A 502 -20.94 -30.77 11.67
C GLY A 502 -21.16 -29.57 12.56
N TYR A 503 -20.26 -28.60 12.43
CA TYR A 503 -20.32 -27.34 13.17
C TYR A 503 -20.80 -26.22 12.25
N TYR A 504 -21.52 -25.27 12.85
CA TYR A 504 -22.11 -24.14 12.15
C TYR A 504 -21.86 -22.84 12.89
N PHE A 505 -21.58 -21.77 12.20
CA PHE A 505 -21.78 -20.45 12.75
C PHE A 505 -22.77 -19.65 11.92
N THR A 506 -23.55 -18.82 12.61
CA THR A 506 -24.56 -17.94 12.04
C THR A 506 -24.33 -16.54 12.56
N PHE A 507 -24.83 -15.55 11.82
CA PHE A 507 -24.81 -14.15 12.23
C PHE A 507 -26.24 -13.67 12.40
N ASP A 508 -26.61 -13.16 13.60
CA ASP A 508 -27.95 -12.66 13.96
C ASP A 508 -29.14 -13.61 13.73
N ARG A 509 -28.91 -14.87 13.35
CA ARG A 509 -29.96 -15.85 13.04
C ARG A 509 -29.74 -17.13 13.83
N ASP A 510 -30.87 -17.81 14.13
CA ASP A 510 -30.80 -19.15 14.69
C ASP A 510 -30.73 -20.21 13.58
N LEU A 511 -29.96 -21.25 13.84
CA LEU A 511 -29.95 -22.41 12.96
C LEU A 511 -31.28 -23.13 13.03
N GLN A 512 -32.03 -23.19 11.91
CA GLN A 512 -33.35 -23.80 11.82
C GLN A 512 -33.24 -25.33 11.65
N ASP A 513 -32.80 -26.02 12.71
CA ASP A 513 -32.67 -27.48 12.72
C ASP A 513 -32.97 -28.02 14.12
N PRO A 514 -33.89 -29.02 14.26
CA PRO A 514 -34.23 -29.63 15.55
C PRO A 514 -33.06 -30.34 16.23
N GLY A 515 -32.08 -30.81 15.47
CA GLY A 515 -30.86 -31.46 15.96
C GLY A 515 -29.74 -30.51 16.33
N ALA A 516 -29.91 -29.21 16.11
CA ALA A 516 -28.90 -28.22 16.35
C ALA A 516 -28.77 -27.92 17.86
N ARG A 517 -27.58 -28.12 18.38
CA ARG A 517 -27.22 -27.74 19.75
C ARG A 517 -26.40 -26.46 19.74
N LEU A 518 -26.92 -25.39 20.33
CA LEU A 518 -26.16 -24.16 20.55
C LEU A 518 -25.02 -24.46 21.54
N ILE A 519 -23.77 -24.26 21.11
CA ILE A 519 -22.57 -24.40 21.94
C ILE A 519 -22.29 -23.09 22.66
N ARG A 520 -22.27 -21.98 21.92
CA ARG A 520 -21.93 -20.66 22.45
C ARG A 520 -22.45 -19.52 21.57
N THR A 521 -22.71 -18.39 22.24
CA THR A 521 -23.01 -17.12 21.59
C THR A 521 -21.85 -16.13 21.83
N TYR A 522 -21.39 -15.48 20.77
CA TYR A 522 -20.36 -14.46 20.80
C TYR A 522 -20.94 -13.16 20.24
N GLN A 523 -21.59 -12.35 21.08
CA GLN A 523 -22.41 -11.21 20.66
C GLN A 523 -23.42 -11.64 19.57
N ASP A 524 -23.23 -11.19 18.34
CA ASP A 524 -24.12 -11.48 17.20
C ASP A 524 -23.81 -12.82 16.50
N LEU A 525 -22.71 -13.50 16.88
CA LEU A 525 -22.33 -14.80 16.33
C LEU A 525 -22.87 -15.93 17.20
N LYS A 526 -23.52 -16.90 16.62
CA LYS A 526 -24.00 -18.13 17.27
C LYS A 526 -23.27 -19.34 16.70
N PHE A 527 -22.78 -20.18 17.58
CA PHE A 527 -22.00 -21.37 17.23
C PHE A 527 -22.73 -22.63 17.65
N TYR A 528 -23.00 -23.50 16.68
CA TYR A 528 -23.80 -24.71 16.86
C TYR A 528 -23.02 -25.98 16.50
N GLU A 529 -23.46 -27.11 17.08
CA GLU A 529 -23.13 -28.47 16.66
C GLU A 529 -24.41 -29.17 16.20
N VAL A 530 -24.32 -29.87 15.06
CA VAL A 530 -25.36 -30.77 14.53
C VAL A 530 -24.76 -32.17 14.47
N LYS A 531 -25.47 -33.14 15.08
CA LYS A 531 -25.04 -34.55 15.15
C LYS A 531 -25.43 -35.34 13.94
#